data_a015a721f8df1b615e1dc71a13cb0682
#
_entry.id   a015a721f8df1b615e1dc71a13cb0682
#
_cell.length_a   1.000
_cell.length_b   1.000
_cell.length_c   1.000
_cell.angle_alpha   90.00
_cell.angle_beta   90.00
_cell.angle_gamma   90.00
#
_symmetry.space_group_name_H-M   'P 1'
#
loop_
_entity.id
_entity.type
_entity.pdbx_description
1 polymer ?
#
loop_
_entity_poly.entity_id
_entity_poly.type
_entity_poly.pdbx_seq_one_letter_code
_entity_poly.pdbx_strand_id
1 'polypeptide(L)'
;MAKAAAFFAAVVMLFASCVSTNVDDGQQDNSVSEQTDSAKKQKTKKPKVKKKKFTQEAFDKAYAEGDYASCVAMLNGKKHGKDKILDALDTNMLMHLNGQYLDSARAFMETQWEMQQSANDTSGGKSFAATIAGENSTTYTGTVYERLLAYSMRAVNALALGDVGNAKGVVDTYAGDYKDVIAPLVAQEKALEAESENALETDDVSSALKSLQTVGVSVDLSSVNGGRPAKYTGKPYEHSAFLSYLGALIYAANNAPDHAQDSARLLREANPSISVLEDLAVPAGKGRLNVVALSGTIGKRCQAAQEFSTGIIPVLNTPLKFKIAYPAFPAQDHTISSVRVTLSDGTAKTATVIEDFDEAVKIDVAKKARGAYNRSVFRNITKNAATATVSITALIAADKAVKQSEGSIMMQIATQATYAATVAGLNAALNAIIKAEKADVRQGSYFPHKASAAGFTVNPGTYSVKVEYLSKDGSVIETKEQGDISVVAGKPTVVVSSCGK
;
A
#
# COMPACT_ATOMS: atom_id res chain seq x y z
N MET A 1 -29.17 -27.93 32.57
CA MET A 1 -27.71 -27.92 32.59
C MET A 1 -27.10 -28.44 31.29
N ALA A 2 -27.50 -29.57 30.71
CA ALA A 2 -26.94 -30.08 29.42
C ALA A 2 -27.12 -29.13 28.19
N LYS A 3 -28.19 -28.35 28.11
CA LYS A 3 -28.44 -27.39 27.00
C LYS A 3 -27.53 -26.15 27.06
N ALA A 4 -27.08 -25.74 28.25
CA ALA A 4 -26.15 -24.61 28.38
C ALA A 4 -24.72 -24.99 28.01
N ALA A 5 -24.30 -26.22 28.31
CA ALA A 5 -22.98 -26.74 27.92
C ALA A 5 -22.85 -26.94 26.40
N ALA A 6 -23.93 -27.38 25.74
CA ALA A 6 -23.97 -27.55 24.30
C ALA A 6 -23.93 -26.20 23.54
N PHE A 7 -24.56 -25.16 24.10
CA PHE A 7 -24.51 -23.81 23.52
C PHE A 7 -23.12 -23.18 23.63
N PHE A 8 -22.42 -23.44 24.74
CA PHE A 8 -21.06 -22.96 24.96
C PHE A 8 -20.04 -23.62 24.02
N ALA A 9 -20.17 -24.91 23.77
CA ALA A 9 -19.34 -25.62 22.79
C ALA A 9 -19.56 -25.09 21.35
N ALA A 10 -20.81 -24.74 21.01
CA ALA A 10 -21.12 -24.16 19.67
C ALA A 10 -20.55 -22.75 19.47
N VAL A 11 -20.57 -21.91 20.52
CA VAL A 11 -20.01 -20.53 20.44
C VAL A 11 -18.49 -20.56 20.36
N VAL A 12 -17.81 -21.44 21.08
CA VAL A 12 -16.35 -21.61 21.01
C VAL A 12 -15.94 -22.18 19.63
N MET A 13 -16.72 -23.07 19.03
CA MET A 13 -16.46 -23.58 17.69
C MET A 13 -16.68 -22.53 16.57
N LEU A 14 -17.61 -21.60 16.74
CA LEU A 14 -17.83 -20.52 15.78
C LEU A 14 -16.64 -19.54 15.67
N PHE A 15 -15.88 -19.38 16.74
CA PHE A 15 -14.68 -18.54 16.72
C PHE A 15 -13.39 -19.29 16.32
N ALA A 16 -13.38 -20.62 16.45
CA ALA A 16 -12.23 -21.46 16.03
C ALA A 16 -12.20 -21.70 14.51
N SER A 17 -13.33 -21.54 13.81
CA SER A 17 -13.41 -21.79 12.35
C SER A 17 -12.86 -20.66 11.46
N CYS A 18 -12.32 -19.59 12.05
CA CYS A 18 -11.57 -18.56 11.31
C CYS A 18 -10.06 -18.83 11.20
N VAL A 19 -9.58 -19.98 11.66
CA VAL A 19 -8.22 -20.44 11.38
C VAL A 19 -8.29 -21.30 10.13
N SER A 20 -7.71 -20.84 9.04
CA SER A 20 -7.68 -21.47 7.73
C SER A 20 -7.30 -22.95 7.78
N THR A 21 -8.22 -23.83 7.49
CA THR A 21 -7.90 -25.19 7.07
C THR A 21 -7.66 -25.15 5.55
N ASN A 22 -6.43 -25.43 5.13
CA ASN A 22 -6.12 -25.83 3.78
C ASN A 22 -6.82 -27.18 3.53
N VAL A 23 -7.87 -27.19 2.76
CA VAL A 23 -8.45 -28.42 2.20
C VAL A 23 -7.94 -28.57 0.78
N ASP A 24 -7.20 -29.64 0.57
CA ASP A 24 -6.83 -30.16 -0.75
C ASP A 24 -8.12 -30.69 -1.42
N ASP A 25 -8.61 -29.99 -2.44
CA ASP A 25 -9.69 -30.52 -3.28
C ASP A 25 -9.09 -31.31 -4.43
N GLY A 26 -9.23 -32.63 -4.32
CA GLY A 26 -8.95 -33.58 -5.39
C GLY A 26 -9.95 -33.40 -6.54
N GLN A 27 -9.43 -33.19 -7.74
CA GLN A 27 -10.19 -33.21 -8.99
C GLN A 27 -10.68 -34.63 -9.29
N GLN A 28 -11.99 -34.78 -9.44
CA GLN A 28 -12.59 -35.91 -10.13
C GLN A 28 -12.72 -35.56 -11.63
N ASP A 29 -12.01 -36.37 -12.42
CA ASP A 29 -12.12 -36.45 -13.87
C ASP A 29 -13.50 -36.99 -14.31
N ASN A 30 -14.18 -36.26 -15.20
CA ASN A 30 -15.22 -36.84 -16.03
C ASN A 30 -14.84 -36.63 -17.50
N SER A 31 -14.41 -37.74 -18.08
CA SER A 31 -14.14 -37.91 -19.50
C SER A 31 -15.43 -37.99 -20.32
N VAL A 32 -15.53 -37.13 -21.34
CA VAL A 32 -16.36 -37.42 -22.52
C VAL A 32 -15.46 -37.37 -23.72
N SER A 33 -15.41 -38.55 -24.41
CA SER A 33 -14.67 -38.77 -25.62
C SER A 33 -15.39 -38.21 -26.83
N GLU A 34 -14.71 -37.41 -27.66
CA GLU A 34 -15.00 -37.31 -29.08
C GLU A 34 -13.69 -37.31 -29.88
N GLN A 35 -13.59 -38.29 -30.76
CA GLN A 35 -12.52 -38.48 -31.75
C GLN A 35 -12.76 -37.51 -32.92
N THR A 36 -11.69 -36.79 -33.32
CA THR A 36 -11.40 -36.50 -34.74
C THR A 36 -9.94 -36.13 -34.96
N ASP A 37 -9.33 -36.88 -35.81
CA ASP A 37 -8.20 -36.72 -36.76
C ASP A 37 -7.04 -35.73 -36.56
N SER A 38 -5.91 -36.36 -36.45
CA SER A 38 -4.55 -36.13 -36.96
C SER A 38 -4.16 -34.82 -37.62
N ALA A 39 -3.39 -34.02 -36.90
CA ALA A 39 -2.25 -33.26 -37.45
C ALA A 39 -1.14 -33.15 -36.39
N LYS A 40 -0.05 -33.88 -36.55
CA LYS A 40 1.16 -33.81 -35.73
C LYS A 40 1.81 -32.40 -35.88
N LYS A 41 1.50 -31.45 -35.00
CA LYS A 41 2.34 -30.28 -34.73
C LYS A 41 3.37 -30.63 -33.69
N GLN A 42 4.65 -30.70 -34.11
CA GLN A 42 5.80 -30.77 -33.21
C GLN A 42 5.75 -29.54 -32.26
N LYS A 43 5.34 -29.78 -31.02
CA LYS A 43 5.49 -28.78 -29.93
C LYS A 43 6.98 -28.79 -29.52
N THR A 44 7.73 -27.81 -29.96
CA THR A 44 9.02 -27.48 -29.38
C THR A 44 8.78 -27.13 -27.89
N LYS A 45 9.25 -28.03 -27.01
CA LYS A 45 9.23 -27.80 -25.56
C LYS A 45 10.11 -26.58 -25.25
N LYS A 46 9.52 -25.42 -24.97
CA LYS A 46 10.26 -24.32 -24.34
C LYS A 46 10.94 -24.83 -23.07
N PRO A 47 12.22 -24.50 -22.83
CA PRO A 47 12.92 -24.95 -21.62
C PRO A 47 12.12 -24.48 -20.39
N LYS A 48 11.80 -25.43 -19.50
CA LYS A 48 11.18 -25.14 -18.21
C LYS A 48 12.20 -24.35 -17.38
N VAL A 49 12.09 -23.03 -17.33
CA VAL A 49 12.81 -22.23 -16.36
C VAL A 49 12.38 -22.72 -14.97
N LYS A 50 13.32 -23.23 -14.18
CA LYS A 50 13.05 -23.64 -12.80
C LYS A 50 12.60 -22.40 -12.04
N LYS A 51 11.33 -22.36 -11.61
CA LYS A 51 10.80 -21.24 -10.80
C LYS A 51 11.64 -21.18 -9.52
N LYS A 52 12.37 -20.08 -9.31
CA LYS A 52 13.04 -19.82 -8.03
C LYS A 52 11.96 -19.67 -6.96
N LYS A 53 12.08 -20.41 -5.86
CA LYS A 53 11.15 -20.30 -4.74
C LYS A 53 11.36 -18.97 -4.05
N PHE A 54 10.29 -18.18 -3.84
CA PHE A 54 10.36 -16.93 -3.10
C PHE A 54 10.74 -17.20 -1.64
N THR A 55 11.78 -16.54 -1.16
CA THR A 55 12.09 -16.33 0.27
C THR A 55 12.52 -14.88 0.43
N GLN A 56 12.13 -14.24 1.54
CA GLN A 56 12.46 -12.83 1.77
C GLN A 56 13.98 -12.61 1.76
N GLU A 57 14.74 -13.46 2.42
CA GLU A 57 16.20 -13.36 2.49
C GLU A 57 16.87 -13.41 1.11
N ALA A 58 16.47 -14.38 0.25
CA ALA A 58 17.01 -14.47 -1.11
C ALA A 58 16.62 -13.27 -1.98
N PHE A 59 15.42 -12.75 -1.76
CA PHE A 59 14.94 -11.56 -2.46
C PHE A 59 15.73 -10.31 -2.03
N ASP A 60 15.87 -10.07 -0.73
CA ASP A 60 16.59 -8.92 -0.19
C ASP A 60 18.07 -8.91 -0.62
N LYS A 61 18.69 -10.10 -0.66
CA LYS A 61 20.04 -10.26 -1.18
C LYS A 61 20.14 -9.90 -2.67
N ALA A 62 19.26 -10.46 -3.51
CA ALA A 62 19.26 -10.16 -4.95
C ALA A 62 19.00 -8.67 -5.21
N TYR A 63 18.08 -8.05 -4.45
CA TYR A 63 17.81 -6.63 -4.55
C TYR A 63 19.03 -5.77 -4.19
N ALA A 64 19.71 -6.07 -3.07
CA ALA A 64 20.91 -5.36 -2.65
C ALA A 64 22.08 -5.47 -3.66
N GLU A 65 22.15 -6.61 -4.35
CA GLU A 65 23.14 -6.87 -5.42
C GLU A 65 22.74 -6.21 -6.77
N GLY A 66 21.52 -5.66 -6.89
CA GLY A 66 20.99 -5.10 -8.14
C GLY A 66 20.53 -6.17 -9.15
N ASP A 67 20.41 -7.44 -8.73
CA ASP A 67 19.87 -8.53 -9.55
C ASP A 67 18.33 -8.46 -9.62
N TYR A 68 17.84 -7.40 -10.24
CA TYR A 68 16.40 -7.16 -10.39
C TYR A 68 15.70 -8.24 -11.24
N ALA A 69 16.43 -8.87 -12.16
CA ALA A 69 15.90 -10.00 -12.95
C ALA A 69 15.51 -11.18 -12.05
N SER A 70 16.36 -11.54 -11.08
CA SER A 70 16.04 -12.56 -10.08
C SER A 70 14.89 -12.14 -9.16
N CYS A 71 14.80 -10.86 -8.77
CA CYS A 71 13.70 -10.34 -8.00
C CYS A 71 12.36 -10.49 -8.73
N VAL A 72 12.28 -10.10 -10.00
CA VAL A 72 11.10 -10.29 -10.88
C VAL A 72 10.72 -11.77 -10.98
N ALA A 73 11.70 -12.66 -11.21
CA ALA A 73 11.45 -14.09 -11.32
C ALA A 73 10.89 -14.69 -10.01
N MET A 74 11.35 -14.22 -8.87
CA MET A 74 10.86 -14.65 -7.55
C MET A 74 9.43 -14.18 -7.29
N LEU A 75 9.10 -12.89 -7.56
CA LEU A 75 7.74 -12.37 -7.40
C LEU A 75 6.75 -13.08 -8.32
N ASN A 76 7.10 -13.29 -9.59
CA ASN A 76 6.26 -14.07 -10.54
C ASN A 76 6.03 -15.52 -10.11
N GLY A 77 6.85 -16.06 -9.22
CA GLY A 77 6.70 -17.40 -8.64
C GLY A 77 5.83 -17.46 -7.39
N LYS A 78 5.47 -16.32 -6.82
CA LYS A 78 4.68 -16.17 -5.59
C LYS A 78 3.19 -16.37 -5.87
N LYS A 79 2.43 -16.88 -4.88
CA LYS A 79 0.96 -16.84 -4.91
C LYS A 79 0.50 -15.46 -4.42
N HIS A 80 -0.22 -14.73 -5.26
CA HIS A 80 -0.52 -13.32 -5.00
C HIS A 80 -1.75 -13.07 -4.11
N GLY A 81 -2.79 -13.91 -4.23
CA GLY A 81 -4.00 -13.80 -3.40
C GLY A 81 -4.63 -12.38 -3.42
N LYS A 82 -4.96 -11.87 -2.23
CA LYS A 82 -5.55 -10.53 -2.03
C LYS A 82 -4.57 -9.37 -2.30
N ASP A 83 -3.28 -9.63 -2.37
CA ASP A 83 -2.23 -8.64 -2.58
C ASP A 83 -1.72 -8.63 -4.04
N LYS A 84 -2.50 -9.18 -4.99
CA LYS A 84 -2.13 -9.29 -6.41
C LYS A 84 -1.70 -7.95 -7.02
N ILE A 85 -2.45 -6.88 -6.76
CA ILE A 85 -2.14 -5.53 -7.25
C ILE A 85 -0.83 -5.02 -6.66
N LEU A 86 -0.61 -5.25 -5.36
CA LEU A 86 0.61 -4.86 -4.68
C LEU A 86 1.84 -5.55 -5.28
N ASP A 87 1.79 -6.88 -5.40
CA ASP A 87 2.86 -7.68 -6.01
C ASP A 87 3.10 -7.28 -7.47
N ALA A 88 2.05 -6.88 -8.21
CA ALA A 88 2.16 -6.36 -9.58
C ALA A 88 2.89 -5.02 -9.63
N LEU A 89 2.54 -4.05 -8.76
CA LEU A 89 3.23 -2.77 -8.68
C LEU A 89 4.73 -2.95 -8.42
N ASP A 90 5.08 -3.81 -7.46
CA ASP A 90 6.45 -4.13 -7.11
C ASP A 90 7.19 -4.81 -8.28
N THR A 91 6.57 -5.78 -8.94
CA THR A 91 7.15 -6.46 -10.11
C THR A 91 7.39 -5.49 -11.26
N ASN A 92 6.44 -4.59 -11.54
CA ASN A 92 6.53 -3.63 -12.62
C ASN A 92 7.68 -2.63 -12.40
N MET A 93 7.88 -2.17 -11.15
CA MET A 93 9.03 -1.33 -10.80
C MET A 93 10.35 -2.07 -10.95
N LEU A 94 10.43 -3.33 -10.53
CA LEU A 94 11.65 -4.14 -10.69
C LEU A 94 11.97 -4.42 -12.17
N MET A 95 10.96 -4.58 -13.03
CA MET A 95 11.15 -4.63 -14.49
C MET A 95 11.75 -3.32 -15.03
N HIS A 96 11.26 -2.17 -14.54
CA HIS A 96 11.83 -0.87 -14.90
C HIS A 96 13.31 -0.76 -14.49
N LEU A 97 13.63 -1.08 -13.22
CA LEU A 97 15.01 -1.05 -12.72
C LEU A 97 15.92 -2.04 -13.46
N ASN A 98 15.38 -3.13 -14.00
CA ASN A 98 16.08 -4.11 -14.84
C ASN A 98 16.20 -3.69 -16.31
N GLY A 99 15.75 -2.48 -16.70
CA GLY A 99 15.79 -1.99 -18.09
C GLY A 99 14.73 -2.60 -19.01
N GLN A 100 13.78 -3.37 -18.50
CA GLN A 100 12.69 -3.99 -19.27
C GLN A 100 11.53 -2.99 -19.45
N TYR A 101 11.84 -1.81 -20.03
CA TYR A 101 10.92 -0.67 -20.07
C TYR A 101 9.60 -0.97 -20.79
N LEU A 102 9.63 -1.70 -21.90
CA LEU A 102 8.41 -2.03 -22.65
C LEU A 102 7.50 -2.94 -21.86
N ASP A 103 8.06 -3.99 -21.24
CA ASP A 103 7.30 -4.95 -20.43
C ASP A 103 6.75 -4.27 -19.16
N SER A 104 7.57 -3.45 -18.50
CA SER A 104 7.17 -2.63 -17.37
C SER A 104 6.00 -1.70 -17.71
N ALA A 105 6.06 -0.99 -18.85
CA ALA A 105 4.99 -0.07 -19.27
C ALA A 105 3.67 -0.79 -19.51
N ARG A 106 3.70 -1.97 -20.16
CA ARG A 106 2.52 -2.81 -20.40
C ARG A 106 1.95 -3.34 -19.09
N ALA A 107 2.82 -3.86 -18.22
CA ALA A 107 2.42 -4.40 -16.94
C ALA A 107 1.81 -3.32 -16.02
N PHE A 108 2.35 -2.09 -16.01
CA PHE A 108 1.71 -0.97 -15.30
C PHE A 108 0.33 -0.62 -15.87
N MET A 109 0.15 -0.67 -17.19
CA MET A 109 -1.16 -0.43 -17.82
C MET A 109 -2.19 -1.47 -17.37
N GLU A 110 -1.83 -2.77 -17.37
CA GLU A 110 -2.67 -3.85 -16.89
C GLU A 110 -3.00 -3.69 -15.40
N THR A 111 -2.01 -3.34 -14.59
CA THR A 111 -2.20 -3.10 -13.15
C THR A 111 -3.13 -1.91 -12.88
N GLN A 112 -3.02 -0.83 -13.66
CA GLN A 112 -3.95 0.33 -13.54
C GLN A 112 -5.38 -0.07 -13.85
N TRP A 113 -5.59 -0.88 -14.90
CA TRP A 113 -6.92 -1.40 -15.21
C TRP A 113 -7.48 -2.28 -14.08
N GLU A 114 -6.66 -3.18 -13.51
CA GLU A 114 -7.06 -4.01 -12.35
C GLU A 114 -7.40 -3.15 -11.12
N MET A 115 -6.62 -2.11 -10.83
CA MET A 115 -6.91 -1.15 -9.76
C MET A 115 -8.27 -0.48 -9.98
N GLN A 116 -8.58 -0.07 -11.20
CA GLN A 116 -9.85 0.58 -11.55
C GLN A 116 -11.03 -0.38 -11.35
N GLN A 117 -10.94 -1.62 -11.84
CA GLN A 117 -11.97 -2.63 -11.63
C GLN A 117 -12.20 -2.91 -10.14
N SER A 118 -11.12 -3.09 -9.37
CA SER A 118 -11.22 -3.35 -7.94
C SER A 118 -11.84 -2.18 -7.16
N ALA A 119 -11.61 -0.94 -7.57
CA ALA A 119 -12.25 0.24 -6.97
C ALA A 119 -13.76 0.26 -7.23
N ASN A 120 -14.19 -0.08 -8.46
CA ASN A 120 -15.60 -0.17 -8.81
C ASN A 120 -16.34 -1.27 -8.04
N ASP A 121 -15.69 -2.43 -7.82
CA ASP A 121 -16.24 -3.54 -7.04
C ASP A 121 -16.42 -3.20 -5.56
N THR A 122 -15.62 -2.26 -5.03
CA THR A 122 -15.70 -1.84 -3.62
C THR A 122 -16.69 -0.72 -3.36
N SER A 123 -17.16 0.00 -4.38
CA SER A 123 -18.11 1.11 -4.25
C SER A 123 -19.53 0.70 -3.83
N GLY A 124 -19.86 -0.60 -3.85
CA GLY A 124 -21.16 -1.15 -3.49
C GLY A 124 -21.23 -1.69 -2.04
N GLY A 125 -21.32 -0.81 -1.03
CA GLY A 125 -21.81 -1.21 0.31
C GLY A 125 -20.89 -2.06 1.21
N LYS A 126 -19.61 -2.19 0.88
CA LYS A 126 -18.65 -2.97 1.70
C LYS A 126 -18.01 -2.18 2.86
N SER A 127 -18.42 -0.94 3.13
CA SER A 127 -17.69 -0.04 4.01
C SER A 127 -17.63 -0.51 5.46
N PHE A 128 -18.74 -0.92 6.06
CA PHE A 128 -18.79 -1.22 7.50
C PHE A 128 -18.46 -2.68 7.84
N ALA A 129 -18.89 -3.65 7.01
CA ALA A 129 -18.57 -5.07 7.22
C ALA A 129 -17.06 -5.34 7.09
N ALA A 130 -16.37 -4.66 6.15
CA ALA A 130 -14.92 -4.68 6.03
C ALA A 130 -14.22 -4.06 7.26
N THR A 131 -14.84 -3.06 7.87
CA THR A 131 -14.38 -2.43 9.12
C THR A 131 -14.30 -3.43 10.26
N ILE A 132 -15.26 -4.36 10.38
CA ILE A 132 -15.30 -5.39 11.42
C ILE A 132 -14.26 -6.50 11.16
N ALA A 133 -14.02 -6.87 9.89
CA ALA A 133 -13.10 -7.96 9.55
C ALA A 133 -11.62 -7.59 9.74
N GLY A 134 -11.27 -6.30 9.65
CA GLY A 134 -9.92 -5.77 9.70
C GLY A 134 -9.41 -5.34 8.31
N GLU A 135 -8.70 -4.22 8.25
CA GLU A 135 -8.28 -3.60 6.99
C GLU A 135 -7.39 -4.52 6.13
N ASN A 136 -6.51 -5.28 6.77
CA ASN A 136 -5.64 -6.26 6.11
C ASN A 136 -6.37 -7.50 5.55
N SER A 137 -7.66 -7.69 5.84
CA SER A 137 -8.43 -8.83 5.33
C SER A 137 -9.01 -8.58 3.94
N THR A 138 -9.04 -7.33 3.48
CA THR A 138 -9.59 -6.93 2.18
C THR A 138 -8.54 -7.04 1.07
N THR A 139 -9.02 -7.18 -0.17
CA THR A 139 -8.17 -7.10 -1.37
C THR A 139 -7.52 -5.71 -1.44
N TYR A 140 -6.22 -5.68 -1.75
CA TYR A 140 -5.50 -4.43 -1.97
C TYR A 140 -5.91 -3.80 -3.30
N THR A 141 -6.30 -2.52 -3.28
CA THR A 141 -6.82 -1.81 -4.47
C THR A 141 -5.89 -0.71 -4.98
N GLY A 142 -4.77 -0.45 -4.29
CA GLY A 142 -3.87 0.67 -4.55
C GLY A 142 -4.40 2.00 -4.01
N THR A 143 -3.48 2.88 -3.64
CA THR A 143 -3.76 4.24 -3.15
C THR A 143 -3.77 5.24 -4.29
N VAL A 144 -4.27 6.46 -4.05
CA VAL A 144 -4.27 7.55 -5.05
C VAL A 144 -2.84 7.84 -5.53
N TYR A 145 -1.87 7.97 -4.62
CA TYR A 145 -0.49 8.27 -5.03
C TYR A 145 0.16 7.14 -5.85
N GLU A 146 -0.14 5.86 -5.55
CA GLU A 146 0.37 4.73 -6.34
C GLU A 146 -0.22 4.70 -7.76
N ARG A 147 -1.47 5.12 -7.92
CA ARG A 147 -2.10 5.27 -9.24
C ARG A 147 -1.40 6.35 -10.05
N LEU A 148 -1.13 7.51 -9.43
CA LEU A 148 -0.40 8.61 -10.08
C LEU A 148 1.03 8.20 -10.43
N LEU A 149 1.71 7.47 -9.53
CA LEU A 149 3.03 6.88 -9.81
C LEU A 149 3.00 5.89 -10.96
N ALA A 150 1.96 5.06 -11.07
CA ALA A 150 1.83 4.12 -12.19
C ALA A 150 1.71 4.84 -13.54
N TYR A 151 0.97 5.96 -13.64
CA TYR A 151 0.98 6.82 -14.85
C TYR A 151 2.36 7.40 -15.10
N SER A 152 3.01 7.93 -14.05
CA SER A 152 4.36 8.50 -14.16
C SER A 152 5.35 7.48 -14.69
N MET A 153 5.33 6.25 -14.15
CA MET A 153 6.26 5.19 -14.56
C MET A 153 5.99 4.68 -15.98
N ARG A 154 4.73 4.67 -16.44
CA ARG A 154 4.42 4.39 -17.85
C ARG A 154 5.03 5.44 -18.78
N ALA A 155 4.86 6.72 -18.46
CA ALA A 155 5.44 7.82 -19.23
C ALA A 155 6.97 7.77 -19.21
N VAL A 156 7.58 7.52 -18.06
CA VAL A 156 9.02 7.33 -17.87
C VAL A 156 9.55 6.18 -18.72
N ASN A 157 8.87 5.03 -18.73
CA ASN A 157 9.26 3.87 -19.53
C ASN A 157 9.20 4.17 -21.03
N ALA A 158 8.17 4.89 -21.50
CA ALA A 158 8.09 5.32 -22.90
C ALA A 158 9.23 6.29 -23.26
N LEU A 159 9.55 7.26 -22.39
CA LEU A 159 10.67 8.17 -22.58
C LEU A 159 12.02 7.43 -22.56
N ALA A 160 12.20 6.43 -21.70
CA ALA A 160 13.42 5.60 -21.67
C ALA A 160 13.63 4.80 -22.96
N LEU A 161 12.55 4.49 -23.69
CA LEU A 161 12.57 3.89 -25.04
C LEU A 161 12.73 4.93 -26.15
N GLY A 162 12.80 6.23 -25.85
CA GLY A 162 12.79 7.30 -26.83
C GLY A 162 11.43 7.52 -27.52
N ASP A 163 10.36 6.89 -27.02
CA ASP A 163 9.03 6.95 -27.63
C ASP A 163 8.18 8.05 -27.00
N VAL A 164 8.43 9.28 -27.47
CA VAL A 164 7.73 10.48 -26.99
C VAL A 164 6.25 10.46 -27.38
N GLY A 165 5.88 9.77 -28.46
CA GLY A 165 4.50 9.60 -28.92
C GLY A 165 3.70 8.75 -27.94
N ASN A 166 4.19 7.58 -27.54
CA ASN A 166 3.57 6.76 -26.52
C ASN A 166 3.57 7.46 -25.16
N ALA A 167 4.61 8.19 -24.80
CA ALA A 167 4.62 9.02 -23.59
C ALA A 167 3.45 10.02 -23.60
N LYS A 168 3.17 10.67 -24.76
CA LYS A 168 2.01 11.55 -24.93
C LYS A 168 0.70 10.80 -24.71
N GLY A 169 0.54 9.61 -25.31
CA GLY A 169 -0.65 8.78 -25.09
C GLY A 169 -0.92 8.45 -23.61
N VAL A 170 0.15 8.29 -22.81
CA VAL A 170 0.00 8.06 -21.35
C VAL A 170 -0.52 9.30 -20.63
N VAL A 171 0.03 10.49 -20.92
CA VAL A 171 -0.43 11.73 -20.25
C VAL A 171 -1.81 12.15 -20.74
N ASP A 172 -2.19 11.87 -22.00
CA ASP A 172 -3.55 12.02 -22.50
C ASP A 172 -4.53 11.12 -21.75
N THR A 173 -4.17 9.84 -21.54
CA THR A 173 -4.98 8.89 -20.76
C THR A 173 -5.17 9.38 -19.33
N TYR A 174 -4.09 9.85 -18.68
CA TYR A 174 -4.18 10.43 -17.33
C TYR A 174 -5.13 11.63 -17.28
N ALA A 175 -5.04 12.54 -18.24
CA ALA A 175 -5.90 13.73 -18.28
C ALA A 175 -7.39 13.34 -18.41
N GLY A 176 -7.71 12.31 -19.20
CA GLY A 176 -9.05 11.74 -19.28
C GLY A 176 -9.49 11.06 -17.99
N ASP A 177 -8.65 10.17 -17.46
CA ASP A 177 -8.96 9.37 -16.28
C ASP A 177 -8.99 10.19 -14.97
N TYR A 178 -8.36 11.38 -14.94
CA TYR A 178 -8.35 12.19 -13.73
C TYR A 178 -9.77 12.49 -13.20
N LYS A 179 -10.66 12.93 -14.08
CA LYS A 179 -12.04 13.27 -13.73
C LYS A 179 -12.87 12.02 -13.41
N ASP A 180 -12.69 10.96 -14.17
CA ASP A 180 -13.58 9.80 -14.13
C ASP A 180 -13.09 8.71 -13.16
N VAL A 181 -11.81 8.72 -12.78
CA VAL A 181 -11.21 7.70 -11.91
C VAL A 181 -10.58 8.31 -10.66
N ILE A 182 -9.65 9.27 -10.80
CA ILE A 182 -8.85 9.77 -9.68
C ILE A 182 -9.67 10.65 -8.74
N ALA A 183 -10.37 11.65 -9.26
CA ALA A 183 -11.16 12.58 -8.44
C ALA A 183 -12.29 11.88 -7.67
N PRO A 184 -13.04 10.91 -8.23
CA PRO A 184 -13.99 10.09 -7.48
C PRO A 184 -13.36 9.28 -6.34
N LEU A 185 -12.15 8.72 -6.53
CA LEU A 185 -11.43 8.01 -5.47
C LEU A 185 -11.01 8.94 -4.33
N VAL A 186 -10.53 10.13 -4.64
CA VAL A 186 -10.22 11.16 -3.63
C VAL A 186 -11.48 11.52 -2.83
N ALA A 187 -12.61 11.69 -3.51
CA ALA A 187 -13.88 11.99 -2.87
C ALA A 187 -14.37 10.82 -1.98
N GLN A 188 -14.19 9.58 -2.43
CA GLN A 188 -14.52 8.38 -1.66
C GLN A 188 -13.64 8.25 -0.42
N GLU A 189 -12.32 8.46 -0.52
CA GLU A 189 -11.42 8.47 0.64
C GLU A 189 -11.86 9.50 1.67
N LYS A 190 -12.21 10.72 1.23
CA LYS A 190 -12.70 11.79 2.10
C LYS A 190 -14.03 11.43 2.79
N ALA A 191 -14.95 10.77 2.08
CA ALA A 191 -16.21 10.30 2.66
C ALA A 191 -15.96 9.22 3.74
N LEU A 192 -15.05 8.27 3.47
CA LEU A 192 -14.68 7.24 4.42
C LEU A 192 -13.99 7.80 5.68
N GLU A 193 -13.18 8.84 5.53
CA GLU A 193 -12.60 9.56 6.67
C GLU A 193 -13.69 10.21 7.53
N ALA A 194 -14.66 10.88 6.91
CA ALA A 194 -15.77 11.51 7.61
C ALA A 194 -16.65 10.50 8.34
N GLU A 195 -16.97 9.35 7.71
CA GLU A 195 -17.70 8.24 8.35
C GLU A 195 -16.91 7.68 9.55
N SER A 196 -15.60 7.53 9.41
CA SER A 196 -14.75 6.99 10.46
C SER A 196 -14.61 7.92 11.67
N GLU A 197 -14.79 9.24 11.52
CA GLU A 197 -14.79 10.18 12.66
C GLU A 197 -15.92 9.87 13.64
N ASN A 198 -17.07 9.45 13.15
CA ASN A 198 -18.27 9.16 13.96
C ASN A 198 -18.35 7.69 14.37
N ALA A 199 -17.37 6.85 14.02
CA ALA A 199 -17.42 5.41 14.29
C ALA A 199 -17.55 5.06 15.79
N LEU A 200 -17.11 5.93 16.69
CA LEU A 200 -17.21 5.74 18.15
C LEU A 200 -18.52 6.24 18.76
N GLU A 201 -19.34 6.97 18.00
CA GLU A 201 -20.61 7.55 18.44
C GLU A 201 -21.82 6.71 17.98
N THR A 202 -21.57 5.52 17.48
CA THR A 202 -22.60 4.60 16.97
C THR A 202 -23.35 3.89 18.08
N ASP A 203 -24.60 3.50 17.82
CA ASP A 203 -25.41 2.69 18.72
C ASP A 203 -24.75 1.34 19.05
N ASP A 204 -23.97 0.77 18.13
CA ASP A 204 -23.24 -0.47 18.33
C ASP A 204 -22.16 -0.33 19.41
N VAL A 205 -21.41 0.76 19.42
CA VAL A 205 -20.41 1.04 20.47
C VAL A 205 -21.11 1.27 21.82
N SER A 206 -22.18 2.06 21.82
CA SER A 206 -22.96 2.35 23.01
C SER A 206 -23.57 1.07 23.62
N SER A 207 -24.10 0.18 22.78
CA SER A 207 -24.65 -1.11 23.17
C SER A 207 -23.58 -2.07 23.70
N ALA A 208 -22.40 -2.09 23.03
CA ALA A 208 -21.25 -2.88 23.46
C ALA A 208 -20.72 -2.44 24.82
N LEU A 209 -20.60 -1.14 25.05
CA LEU A 209 -20.17 -0.57 26.34
C LEU A 209 -21.18 -0.87 27.46
N LYS A 210 -22.48 -0.73 27.19
CA LYS A 210 -23.55 -1.13 28.15
C LYS A 210 -23.43 -2.61 28.48
N SER A 211 -23.22 -3.48 27.50
CA SER A 211 -23.05 -4.93 27.72
C SER A 211 -21.85 -5.24 28.59
N LEU A 212 -20.72 -4.54 28.41
CA LEU A 212 -19.55 -4.65 29.28
C LEU A 212 -19.86 -4.18 30.71
N GLN A 213 -20.60 -3.09 30.88
CA GLN A 213 -21.00 -2.58 32.19
C GLN A 213 -21.90 -3.57 32.96
N THR A 214 -22.79 -4.33 32.29
CA THR A 214 -23.63 -5.34 32.92
C THR A 214 -22.84 -6.47 33.58
N VAL A 215 -21.61 -6.71 33.12
CA VAL A 215 -20.69 -7.71 33.69
C VAL A 215 -19.56 -7.07 34.53
N GLY A 216 -19.71 -5.80 34.91
CA GLY A 216 -18.79 -5.10 35.81
C GLY A 216 -17.50 -4.60 35.11
N VAL A 217 -17.51 -4.46 33.81
CA VAL A 217 -16.37 -3.95 33.04
C VAL A 217 -16.62 -2.49 32.62
N SER A 218 -15.73 -1.60 33.00
CA SER A 218 -15.72 -0.18 32.55
C SER A 218 -14.54 0.09 31.66
N VAL A 219 -14.81 0.72 30.51
CA VAL A 219 -13.77 1.17 29.54
C VAL A 219 -13.61 2.67 29.70
N ASP A 220 -12.38 3.10 29.96
CA ASP A 220 -12.06 4.53 30.00
C ASP A 220 -11.85 5.07 28.57
N LEU A 221 -12.91 5.64 28.02
CA LEU A 221 -12.88 6.28 26.70
C LEU A 221 -12.03 7.54 26.68
N SER A 222 -11.75 8.19 27.81
CA SER A 222 -10.90 9.38 27.83
C SER A 222 -9.45 9.05 27.49
N SER A 223 -8.92 7.97 28.05
CA SER A 223 -7.61 7.43 27.69
C SER A 223 -7.53 7.02 26.22
N VAL A 224 -8.58 6.34 25.71
CA VAL A 224 -8.66 5.96 24.30
C VAL A 224 -8.65 7.20 23.40
N ASN A 225 -9.45 8.22 23.73
CA ASN A 225 -9.49 9.45 22.95
C ASN A 225 -8.17 10.25 23.02
N GLY A 226 -7.48 10.23 24.17
CA GLY A 226 -6.17 10.87 24.34
C GLY A 226 -5.07 10.28 23.46
N GLY A 227 -5.19 9.01 23.07
CA GLY A 227 -4.25 8.33 22.15
C GLY A 227 -4.57 8.49 20.66
N ARG A 228 -5.67 9.15 20.32
CA ARG A 228 -6.13 9.31 18.93
C ARG A 228 -5.18 10.20 18.12
N PRO A 229 -4.74 9.77 16.92
CA PRO A 229 -3.96 10.62 16.02
C PRO A 229 -4.65 11.94 15.71
N ALA A 230 -3.88 13.02 15.56
CA ALA A 230 -4.41 14.31 15.16
C ALA A 230 -5.12 14.20 13.80
N LYS A 231 -6.16 15.01 13.61
CA LYS A 231 -6.83 15.13 12.32
C LYS A 231 -5.89 15.81 11.33
N TYR A 232 -5.75 15.23 10.15
CA TYR A 232 -5.00 15.88 9.08
C TYR A 232 -5.76 17.10 8.55
N THR A 233 -5.11 18.26 8.55
CA THR A 233 -5.67 19.54 8.10
C THR A 233 -4.89 20.14 6.94
N GLY A 234 -3.86 19.43 6.45
CA GLY A 234 -3.03 19.88 5.35
C GLY A 234 -3.70 19.74 3.98
N LYS A 235 -2.97 20.14 2.93
CA LYS A 235 -3.41 19.95 1.54
C LYS A 235 -3.40 18.48 1.17
N PRO A 236 -4.48 17.92 0.61
CA PRO A 236 -4.50 16.53 0.16
C PRO A 236 -3.57 16.35 -1.05
N TYR A 237 -3.08 15.11 -1.22
CA TYR A 237 -2.29 14.73 -2.40
C TYR A 237 -3.25 14.33 -3.52
N GLU A 238 -3.53 15.25 -4.43
CA GLU A 238 -4.47 15.08 -5.55
C GLU A 238 -3.76 15.08 -6.91
N HIS A 239 -2.62 15.75 -7.00
CA HIS A 239 -1.80 15.86 -8.21
C HIS A 239 -0.34 15.52 -7.90
N SER A 240 0.29 14.78 -8.80
CA SER A 240 1.73 14.55 -8.76
C SER A 240 2.44 15.69 -9.47
N ALA A 241 3.38 16.33 -8.77
CA ALA A 241 4.25 17.33 -9.36
C ALA A 241 5.12 16.72 -10.48
N PHE A 242 5.57 15.48 -10.27
CA PHE A 242 6.39 14.77 -11.23
C PHE A 242 5.63 14.44 -12.53
N LEU A 243 4.40 13.88 -12.39
CA LEU A 243 3.58 13.59 -13.57
C LEU A 243 3.23 14.88 -14.35
N SER A 244 2.95 15.96 -13.64
CA SER A 244 2.68 17.28 -14.25
C SER A 244 3.93 17.85 -14.93
N TYR A 245 5.12 17.67 -14.33
CA TYR A 245 6.40 18.04 -14.95
C TYR A 245 6.64 17.24 -16.23
N LEU A 246 6.50 15.92 -16.19
CA LEU A 246 6.59 15.06 -17.37
C LEU A 246 5.60 15.48 -18.45
N GLY A 247 4.33 15.75 -18.07
CA GLY A 247 3.29 16.22 -18.99
C GLY A 247 3.71 17.48 -19.74
N ALA A 248 4.22 18.49 -19.02
CA ALA A 248 4.68 19.74 -19.64
C ALA A 248 5.77 19.48 -20.70
N LEU A 249 6.79 18.66 -20.38
CA LEU A 249 7.87 18.34 -21.31
C LEU A 249 7.39 17.48 -22.49
N ILE A 250 6.56 16.48 -22.23
CA ILE A 250 6.05 15.55 -23.25
C ILE A 250 5.17 16.30 -24.25
N TYR A 251 4.25 17.15 -23.78
CA TYR A 251 3.39 17.94 -24.66
C TYR A 251 4.20 18.97 -25.46
N ALA A 252 5.20 19.63 -24.85
CA ALA A 252 6.08 20.55 -25.58
C ALA A 252 6.88 19.83 -26.68
N ALA A 253 7.43 18.64 -26.38
CA ALA A 253 8.15 17.82 -27.36
C ALA A 253 7.25 17.34 -28.50
N ASN A 254 5.94 17.20 -28.29
CA ASN A 254 4.93 16.82 -29.29
C ASN A 254 4.24 18.03 -29.97
N ASN A 255 4.72 19.25 -29.78
CA ASN A 255 4.10 20.47 -30.32
C ASN A 255 2.65 20.70 -29.89
N ALA A 256 2.33 20.43 -28.63
CA ALA A 256 1.04 20.66 -28.00
C ALA A 256 1.15 21.72 -26.88
N PRO A 257 1.37 23.02 -27.22
CA PRO A 257 1.73 24.05 -26.25
C PRO A 257 0.62 24.33 -25.21
N ASP A 258 -0.66 24.25 -25.58
CA ASP A 258 -1.76 24.49 -24.66
C ASP A 258 -1.80 23.42 -23.55
N HIS A 259 -1.67 22.14 -23.91
CA HIS A 259 -1.60 21.04 -22.94
C HIS A 259 -0.31 21.11 -22.08
N ALA A 260 0.81 21.58 -22.67
CA ALA A 260 2.05 21.81 -21.93
C ALA A 260 1.85 22.92 -20.88
N GLN A 261 1.14 23.99 -21.17
CA GLN A 261 0.81 25.07 -20.23
C GLN A 261 -0.15 24.60 -19.14
N ASP A 262 -1.15 23.79 -19.47
CA ASP A 262 -2.05 23.19 -18.47
C ASP A 262 -1.27 22.30 -17.50
N SER A 263 -0.38 21.46 -17.99
CA SER A 263 0.49 20.63 -17.16
C SER A 263 1.43 21.49 -16.29
N ALA A 264 1.98 22.60 -16.83
CA ALA A 264 2.78 23.54 -16.06
C ALA A 264 1.97 24.27 -14.97
N ARG A 265 0.68 24.51 -15.20
CA ARG A 265 -0.23 25.06 -14.17
C ARG A 265 -0.43 24.04 -13.05
N LEU A 266 -0.73 22.79 -13.36
CA LEU A 266 -0.88 21.72 -12.37
C LEU A 266 0.42 21.49 -11.56
N LEU A 267 1.57 21.58 -12.23
CA LEU A 267 2.87 21.52 -11.55
C LEU A 267 3.02 22.63 -10.50
N ARG A 268 2.69 23.88 -10.85
CA ARG A 268 2.76 25.01 -9.92
C ARG A 268 1.79 24.85 -8.72
N GLU A 269 0.63 24.24 -8.94
CA GLU A 269 -0.31 23.92 -7.88
C GLU A 269 0.22 22.84 -6.95
N ALA A 270 0.89 21.82 -7.49
CA ALA A 270 1.47 20.72 -6.72
C ALA A 270 2.80 21.12 -6.05
N ASN A 271 3.70 21.79 -6.78
CA ASN A 271 4.99 22.23 -6.29
C ASN A 271 5.36 23.63 -6.88
N PRO A 272 5.02 24.72 -6.19
CA PRO A 272 5.25 26.09 -6.68
C PRO A 272 6.74 26.47 -6.77
N SER A 273 7.65 25.69 -6.19
CA SER A 273 9.10 25.94 -6.27
C SER A 273 9.72 25.53 -7.59
N ILE A 274 9.00 24.77 -8.43
CA ILE A 274 9.48 24.24 -9.70
C ILE A 274 8.93 25.06 -10.87
N SER A 275 9.81 25.41 -11.80
CA SER A 275 9.46 26.13 -13.03
C SER A 275 9.90 25.33 -14.25
N VAL A 276 9.04 25.28 -15.26
CA VAL A 276 9.31 24.69 -16.58
C VAL A 276 9.35 25.76 -17.68
N LEU A 277 9.45 27.04 -17.30
CA LEU A 277 9.44 28.14 -18.29
C LEU A 277 10.56 28.03 -19.31
N GLU A 278 11.78 27.66 -18.88
CA GLU A 278 12.91 27.44 -19.78
C GLU A 278 12.70 26.25 -20.72
N ASP A 279 11.89 25.27 -20.28
CA ASP A 279 11.60 24.05 -21.03
C ASP A 279 10.54 24.30 -22.13
N LEU A 280 9.60 25.21 -21.83
CA LEU A 280 8.52 25.58 -22.74
C LEU A 280 8.89 26.72 -23.68
N ALA A 281 9.91 27.53 -23.35
CA ALA A 281 10.37 28.66 -24.11
C ALA A 281 11.84 28.47 -24.55
N VAL A 282 12.09 27.43 -25.35
CA VAL A 282 13.45 27.14 -25.87
C VAL A 282 13.92 28.26 -26.80
N PRO A 283 15.07 28.90 -26.55
CA PRO A 283 15.56 29.97 -27.40
C PRO A 283 15.80 29.53 -28.88
N ALA A 284 15.59 30.43 -29.82
CA ALA A 284 15.79 30.14 -31.22
C ALA A 284 17.20 29.62 -31.50
N GLY A 285 17.31 28.56 -32.29
CA GLY A 285 18.58 27.91 -32.62
C GLY A 285 19.18 27.06 -31.48
N LYS A 286 18.57 26.99 -30.32
CA LYS A 286 18.97 26.12 -29.21
C LYS A 286 18.05 24.92 -29.09
N GLY A 287 18.53 23.86 -28.46
CA GLY A 287 17.75 22.74 -27.97
C GLY A 287 17.68 22.74 -26.43
N ARG A 288 16.77 21.97 -25.88
CA ARG A 288 16.64 21.79 -24.45
C ARG A 288 16.80 20.32 -24.12
N LEU A 289 17.81 19.98 -23.30
CA LEU A 289 18.04 18.62 -22.80
C LEU A 289 17.67 18.55 -21.33
N ASN A 290 16.67 17.76 -21.02
CA ASN A 290 16.20 17.50 -19.66
C ASN A 290 16.58 16.08 -19.24
N VAL A 291 17.30 15.95 -18.15
CA VAL A 291 17.65 14.68 -17.52
C VAL A 291 16.78 14.49 -16.29
N VAL A 292 15.91 13.50 -16.37
CA VAL A 292 15.03 13.07 -15.27
C VAL A 292 15.71 11.92 -14.53
N ALA A 293 15.94 12.08 -13.25
CA ALA A 293 16.60 11.08 -12.41
C ALA A 293 15.64 10.60 -11.29
N LEU A 294 15.38 9.30 -11.28
CA LEU A 294 14.64 8.62 -10.21
C LEU A 294 15.64 8.00 -9.24
N SER A 295 15.48 8.24 -7.95
CA SER A 295 16.45 7.83 -6.94
C SER A 295 15.82 7.15 -5.73
N GLY A 296 16.50 6.11 -5.24
CA GLY A 296 16.12 5.37 -4.03
C GLY A 296 14.83 4.59 -4.16
N THR A 297 14.35 4.15 -3.02
CA THR A 297 13.02 3.52 -2.88
C THR A 297 12.19 4.28 -1.88
N ILE A 298 10.89 4.36 -2.14
CA ILE A 298 9.90 5.02 -1.29
C ILE A 298 9.97 4.48 0.14
N GLY A 299 9.80 5.36 1.11
CA GLY A 299 9.83 5.00 2.53
C GLY A 299 8.71 4.04 2.91
N LYS A 300 8.95 3.23 3.94
CA LYS A 300 8.02 2.17 4.36
C LYS A 300 7.09 2.65 5.46
N ARG A 301 5.81 2.35 5.30
CA ARG A 301 4.82 2.47 6.38
C ARG A 301 5.13 1.46 7.48
N CYS A 302 4.81 1.81 8.70
CA CYS A 302 4.86 0.90 9.84
C CYS A 302 3.53 0.89 10.58
N GLN A 303 3.36 -0.08 11.46
CA GLN A 303 2.25 -0.12 12.39
C GLN A 303 2.62 0.65 13.65
N ALA A 304 1.82 1.66 14.00
CA ALA A 304 1.73 2.15 15.36
C ALA A 304 0.68 1.34 16.10
N ALA A 305 0.92 1.06 17.38
CA ALA A 305 -0.02 0.37 18.23
C ALA A 305 -0.02 0.98 19.63
N GLN A 306 -1.22 1.01 20.23
CA GLN A 306 -1.41 1.40 21.62
C GLN A 306 -2.19 0.30 22.34
N GLU A 307 -1.82 0.02 23.57
CA GLU A 307 -2.52 -0.93 24.41
C GLU A 307 -3.24 -0.20 25.54
N PHE A 308 -4.49 -0.54 25.73
CA PHE A 308 -5.34 -0.07 26.82
C PHE A 308 -5.79 -1.25 27.66
N SER A 309 -6.08 -0.99 28.93
CA SER A 309 -6.68 -1.99 29.82
C SER A 309 -7.84 -1.39 30.59
N THR A 310 -8.82 -2.23 30.89
CA THR A 310 -9.89 -1.88 31.86
C THR A 310 -9.34 -1.92 33.28
N GLY A 311 -10.17 -1.55 34.26
CA GLY A 311 -9.94 -1.92 35.64
C GLY A 311 -9.92 -3.45 35.84
N ILE A 312 -9.43 -3.91 36.98
CA ILE A 312 -9.45 -5.34 37.34
C ILE A 312 -10.90 -5.82 37.39
N ILE A 313 -11.21 -6.90 36.71
CA ILE A 313 -12.51 -7.54 36.73
C ILE A 313 -12.51 -8.53 37.89
N PRO A 314 -13.36 -8.34 38.92
CA PRO A 314 -13.28 -9.14 40.16
C PRO A 314 -13.32 -10.65 39.94
N VAL A 315 -14.21 -11.13 39.05
CA VAL A 315 -14.37 -12.56 38.75
C VAL A 315 -13.18 -13.16 38.00
N LEU A 316 -12.36 -12.33 37.29
CA LEU A 316 -11.18 -12.76 36.55
C LEU A 316 -9.88 -12.48 37.31
N ASN A 317 -9.91 -11.56 38.27
CA ASN A 317 -8.75 -10.98 38.93
C ASN A 317 -7.68 -10.42 37.91
N THR A 318 -8.11 -10.02 36.73
CA THR A 318 -7.28 -9.47 35.68
C THR A 318 -8.06 -8.39 34.88
N PRO A 319 -7.41 -7.40 34.29
CA PRO A 319 -8.05 -6.47 33.36
C PRO A 319 -8.26 -7.10 31.98
N LEU A 320 -9.23 -6.61 31.22
CA LEU A 320 -9.26 -6.82 29.78
C LEU A 320 -8.24 -5.89 29.12
N LYS A 321 -7.55 -6.42 28.13
CA LYS A 321 -6.60 -5.67 27.31
C LYS A 321 -7.18 -5.41 25.92
N PHE A 322 -6.90 -4.24 25.38
CA PHE A 322 -7.27 -3.81 24.04
C PHE A 322 -6.03 -3.36 23.31
N LYS A 323 -5.87 -3.76 22.07
CA LYS A 323 -4.81 -3.26 21.20
C LYS A 323 -5.44 -2.49 20.06
N ILE A 324 -5.06 -1.24 19.90
CA ILE A 324 -5.46 -0.37 18.79
C ILE A 324 -4.28 -0.23 17.87
N ALA A 325 -4.46 -0.57 16.58
CA ALA A 325 -3.42 -0.51 15.58
C ALA A 325 -3.84 0.41 14.43
N TYR A 326 -2.91 1.26 13.97
CA TYR A 326 -3.12 2.19 12.88
C TYR A 326 -1.81 2.42 12.10
N PRO A 327 -1.87 2.82 10.81
CA PRO A 327 -0.67 3.07 10.03
C PRO A 327 0.05 4.32 10.52
N ALA A 328 1.39 4.27 10.48
CA ALA A 328 2.28 5.40 10.75
C ALA A 328 3.38 5.44 9.68
N PHE A 329 3.97 6.62 9.51
CA PHE A 329 5.10 6.81 8.63
C PHE A 329 6.23 7.46 9.43
N PRO A 330 7.24 6.67 9.84
CA PRO A 330 8.38 7.17 10.60
C PRO A 330 9.33 7.95 9.69
N ALA A 331 10.25 8.69 10.28
CA ALA A 331 11.36 9.27 9.53
C ALA A 331 12.13 8.19 8.78
N GLN A 332 12.44 8.44 7.52
CA GLN A 332 13.16 7.52 6.65
C GLN A 332 14.62 7.99 6.51
N ASP A 333 15.52 7.04 6.40
CA ASP A 333 16.93 7.29 6.08
C ASP A 333 17.22 6.74 4.68
N HIS A 334 17.55 7.63 3.75
CA HIS A 334 17.77 7.29 2.35
C HIS A 334 19.24 7.44 2.00
N THR A 335 19.77 6.46 1.29
CA THR A 335 21.18 6.41 0.88
C THR A 335 21.52 7.55 -0.10
N ILE A 336 20.61 7.83 -1.06
CA ILE A 336 20.80 8.85 -2.08
C ILE A 336 20.19 10.17 -1.60
N SER A 337 21.04 11.21 -1.53
CA SER A 337 20.66 12.56 -1.10
C SER A 337 20.47 13.52 -2.27
N SER A 338 21.31 13.43 -3.30
CA SER A 338 21.28 14.33 -4.46
C SER A 338 21.73 13.62 -5.74
N VAL A 339 21.48 14.27 -6.88
CA VAL A 339 21.88 13.76 -8.20
C VAL A 339 22.66 14.85 -8.93
N ARG A 340 23.83 14.51 -9.45
CA ARG A 340 24.63 15.38 -10.33
C ARG A 340 24.56 14.86 -11.76
N VAL A 341 24.30 15.77 -12.69
CA VAL A 341 24.25 15.48 -14.11
C VAL A 341 25.37 16.25 -14.81
N THR A 342 26.17 15.55 -15.61
CA THR A 342 27.29 16.14 -16.39
C THR A 342 27.11 15.76 -17.87
N LEU A 343 27.18 16.75 -18.76
CA LEU A 343 27.15 16.56 -20.21
C LEU A 343 28.54 16.31 -20.77
N SER A 344 28.62 15.80 -22.00
CA SER A 344 29.89 15.54 -22.71
C SER A 344 30.76 16.81 -22.96
N ASP A 345 30.16 17.99 -22.91
CA ASP A 345 30.89 19.28 -23.02
C ASP A 345 31.46 19.73 -21.65
N GLY A 346 31.30 18.95 -20.58
CA GLY A 346 31.74 19.26 -19.22
C GLY A 346 30.76 20.09 -18.41
N THR A 347 29.65 20.55 -18.99
CA THR A 347 28.62 21.29 -18.26
C THR A 347 27.96 20.39 -17.22
N ALA A 348 27.96 20.79 -15.94
CA ALA A 348 27.41 20.03 -14.88
C ALA A 348 26.35 20.81 -14.07
N LYS A 349 25.30 20.12 -13.62
CA LYS A 349 24.27 20.66 -12.72
C LYS A 349 23.87 19.64 -11.68
N THR A 350 23.53 20.11 -10.47
CA THR A 350 22.79 19.32 -9.51
C THR A 350 21.32 19.34 -9.92
N ALA A 351 20.70 18.17 -10.00
CA ALA A 351 19.30 18.03 -10.34
C ALA A 351 18.42 18.59 -9.18
N THR A 352 17.38 19.32 -9.55
CA THR A 352 16.39 19.85 -8.62
C THR A 352 15.34 18.78 -8.34
N VAL A 353 14.97 18.58 -7.09
CA VAL A 353 13.90 17.66 -6.70
C VAL A 353 12.56 18.21 -7.17
N ILE A 354 11.91 17.48 -8.08
CA ILE A 354 10.57 17.80 -8.59
C ILE A 354 9.52 17.32 -7.62
N GLU A 355 9.70 16.09 -7.11
CA GLU A 355 8.78 15.47 -6.15
C GLU A 355 9.54 14.53 -5.22
N ASP A 356 9.18 14.61 -3.92
CA ASP A 356 9.55 13.68 -2.88
C ASP A 356 8.32 12.80 -2.60
N PHE A 357 8.38 11.53 -2.98
CA PHE A 357 7.24 10.63 -2.87
C PHE A 357 6.98 10.17 -1.43
N ASP A 358 7.95 10.29 -0.54
CA ASP A 358 7.73 10.05 0.88
C ASP A 358 6.72 11.05 1.48
N GLU A 359 6.71 12.29 0.98
CA GLU A 359 5.69 13.26 1.40
C GLU A 359 4.28 12.84 0.93
N ALA A 360 4.14 12.20 -0.24
CA ALA A 360 2.87 11.64 -0.68
C ALA A 360 2.40 10.50 0.24
N VAL A 361 3.30 9.58 0.62
CA VAL A 361 3.00 8.52 1.60
C VAL A 361 2.63 9.09 2.95
N LYS A 362 3.38 10.08 3.42
CA LYS A 362 3.16 10.74 4.71
C LYS A 362 1.79 11.43 4.77
N ILE A 363 1.39 12.12 3.70
CA ILE A 363 0.06 12.72 3.57
C ILE A 363 -1.02 11.64 3.61
N ASP A 364 -0.87 10.55 2.82
CA ASP A 364 -1.84 9.46 2.77
C ASP A 364 -1.99 8.77 4.13
N VAL A 365 -0.88 8.50 4.82
CA VAL A 365 -0.90 7.92 6.17
C VAL A 365 -1.53 8.88 7.18
N ALA A 366 -1.16 10.17 7.17
CA ALA A 366 -1.70 11.16 8.09
C ALA A 366 -3.21 11.35 7.94
N LYS A 367 -3.73 11.31 6.70
CA LYS A 367 -5.17 11.30 6.42
C LYS A 367 -5.87 10.08 7.00
N LYS A 368 -5.30 8.89 6.80
CA LYS A 368 -5.92 7.60 7.13
C LYS A 368 -5.75 7.19 8.59
N ALA A 369 -4.68 7.65 9.28
CA ALA A 369 -4.30 7.18 10.61
C ALA A 369 -5.43 7.34 11.65
N ARG A 370 -6.10 8.50 11.67
CA ARG A 370 -7.18 8.78 12.62
C ARG A 370 -8.42 7.90 12.37
N GLY A 371 -8.83 7.75 11.13
CA GLY A 371 -9.94 6.87 10.76
C GLY A 371 -9.63 5.40 11.06
N ALA A 372 -8.41 4.95 10.73
CA ALA A 372 -7.95 3.60 11.06
C ALA A 372 -7.92 3.34 12.57
N TYR A 373 -7.47 4.33 13.35
CA TYR A 373 -7.54 4.31 14.82
C TYR A 373 -8.97 4.12 15.31
N ASN A 374 -9.90 4.96 14.85
CA ASN A 374 -11.30 4.88 15.26
C ASN A 374 -11.95 3.53 14.90
N ARG A 375 -11.71 3.02 13.71
CA ARG A 375 -12.16 1.69 13.28
C ARG A 375 -11.55 0.58 14.12
N SER A 376 -10.27 0.69 14.49
CA SER A 376 -9.61 -0.27 15.39
C SER A 376 -10.23 -0.26 16.78
N VAL A 377 -10.50 0.93 17.36
CA VAL A 377 -11.23 1.08 18.63
C VAL A 377 -12.61 0.43 18.54
N PHE A 378 -13.38 0.75 17.50
CA PHE A 378 -14.69 0.18 17.25
C PHE A 378 -14.64 -1.37 17.26
N ARG A 379 -13.74 -1.95 16.44
CA ARG A 379 -13.56 -3.41 16.37
C ARG A 379 -13.22 -4.03 17.71
N ASN A 380 -12.32 -3.38 18.45
CA ASN A 380 -11.89 -3.89 19.76
C ASN A 380 -13.03 -3.83 20.79
N ILE A 381 -13.75 -2.73 20.89
CA ILE A 381 -14.87 -2.60 21.83
C ILE A 381 -15.95 -3.63 21.48
N THR A 382 -16.38 -3.71 20.23
CA THR A 382 -17.49 -4.61 19.84
C THR A 382 -17.13 -6.09 19.96
N LYS A 383 -15.94 -6.51 19.51
CA LYS A 383 -15.47 -7.91 19.61
C LYS A 383 -15.20 -8.31 21.06
N ASN A 384 -14.54 -7.45 21.83
CA ASN A 384 -14.26 -7.73 23.24
C ASN A 384 -15.53 -7.72 24.08
N ALA A 385 -16.48 -6.82 23.79
CA ALA A 385 -17.76 -6.79 24.49
C ALA A 385 -18.53 -8.11 24.30
N ALA A 386 -18.65 -8.58 23.05
CA ALA A 386 -19.32 -9.84 22.75
C ALA A 386 -18.65 -11.03 23.49
N THR A 387 -17.32 -11.14 23.39
CA THR A 387 -16.54 -12.23 23.99
C THR A 387 -16.56 -12.16 25.52
N ALA A 388 -16.32 -10.98 26.09
CA ALA A 388 -16.24 -10.79 27.53
C ALA A 388 -17.61 -10.97 28.21
N THR A 389 -18.67 -10.37 27.67
CA THR A 389 -20.00 -10.45 28.25
C THR A 389 -20.48 -11.91 28.39
N VAL A 390 -20.35 -12.70 27.32
CA VAL A 390 -20.74 -14.13 27.33
C VAL A 390 -19.91 -14.91 28.35
N SER A 391 -18.59 -14.75 28.33
CA SER A 391 -17.67 -15.51 29.18
C SER A 391 -17.78 -15.12 30.66
N ILE A 392 -17.87 -13.83 30.96
CA ILE A 392 -17.99 -13.33 32.34
C ILE A 392 -19.36 -13.72 32.93
N THR A 393 -20.44 -13.65 32.13
CA THR A 393 -21.77 -14.14 32.57
C THR A 393 -21.74 -15.62 32.93
N ALA A 394 -21.06 -16.44 32.11
CA ALA A 394 -20.88 -17.87 32.39
C ALA A 394 -20.06 -18.11 33.66
N LEU A 395 -19.00 -17.32 33.90
CA LEU A 395 -18.18 -17.38 35.10
C LEU A 395 -18.97 -16.99 36.35
N ILE A 396 -19.80 -15.95 36.32
CA ILE A 396 -20.66 -15.53 37.41
C ILE A 396 -21.68 -16.64 37.72
N ALA A 397 -22.25 -17.28 36.70
CA ALA A 397 -23.15 -18.41 36.87
C ALA A 397 -22.45 -19.63 37.51
N ALA A 398 -21.22 -19.93 37.05
CA ALA A 398 -20.41 -21.00 37.63
C ALA A 398 -20.04 -20.73 39.11
N ASP A 399 -19.62 -19.50 39.46
CA ASP A 399 -19.31 -19.10 40.83
C ASP A 399 -20.52 -19.22 41.75
N LYS A 400 -21.72 -18.82 41.30
CA LYS A 400 -22.96 -19.04 42.03
C LYS A 400 -23.26 -20.52 42.22
N ALA A 401 -23.05 -21.36 41.21
CA ALA A 401 -23.26 -22.79 41.29
C ALA A 401 -22.30 -23.47 42.30
N VAL A 402 -21.02 -23.02 42.36
CA VAL A 402 -20.05 -23.46 43.37
C VAL A 402 -20.56 -23.15 44.80
N LYS A 403 -20.98 -21.90 45.01
CA LYS A 403 -21.47 -21.43 46.33
C LYS A 403 -22.76 -22.12 46.77
N GLN A 404 -23.59 -22.60 45.84
CA GLN A 404 -24.82 -23.33 46.13
C GLN A 404 -24.63 -24.85 46.30
N SER A 405 -23.46 -25.39 45.96
CA SER A 405 -23.16 -26.82 45.99
C SER A 405 -22.60 -27.28 47.35
N GLU A 406 -23.06 -26.71 48.46
CA GLU A 406 -22.68 -27.12 49.82
C GLU A 406 -22.96 -28.61 50.01
N GLY A 407 -21.91 -29.45 50.06
CA GLY A 407 -21.98 -30.85 50.43
C GLY A 407 -21.44 -31.90 49.45
N SER A 408 -21.13 -31.58 48.19
CA SER A 408 -20.57 -32.55 47.21
C SER A 408 -19.20 -32.14 46.72
N ILE A 409 -18.13 -32.79 47.23
CA ILE A 409 -16.74 -32.57 46.80
C ILE A 409 -16.59 -32.77 45.29
N MET A 410 -17.28 -33.76 44.73
CA MET A 410 -17.21 -34.06 43.28
C MET A 410 -17.83 -32.96 42.44
N MET A 411 -18.90 -32.32 42.92
CA MET A 411 -19.54 -31.19 42.24
C MET A 411 -18.70 -29.91 42.34
N GLN A 412 -18.01 -29.70 43.46
CA GLN A 412 -17.07 -28.60 43.62
C GLN A 412 -15.86 -28.73 42.68
N ILE A 413 -15.26 -29.93 42.54
CA ILE A 413 -14.16 -30.18 41.60
C ILE A 413 -14.59 -29.96 40.15
N ALA A 414 -15.76 -30.48 39.76
CA ALA A 414 -16.28 -30.31 38.39
C ALA A 414 -16.56 -28.84 38.07
N THR A 415 -17.07 -28.07 39.01
CA THR A 415 -17.40 -26.66 38.84
C THR A 415 -16.12 -25.80 38.80
N GLN A 416 -15.11 -26.10 39.63
CA GLN A 416 -13.79 -25.45 39.58
C GLN A 416 -13.08 -25.73 38.26
N ALA A 417 -13.14 -26.98 37.76
CA ALA A 417 -12.57 -27.32 36.47
C ALA A 417 -13.26 -26.56 35.33
N THR A 418 -14.59 -26.43 35.37
CA THR A 418 -15.35 -25.63 34.39
C THR A 418 -15.00 -24.15 34.47
N TYR A 419 -14.85 -23.60 35.67
CA TYR A 419 -14.42 -22.23 35.90
C TYR A 419 -13.03 -21.97 35.29
N ALA A 420 -12.05 -22.82 35.64
CA ALA A 420 -10.68 -22.70 35.11
C ALA A 420 -10.63 -22.81 33.58
N ALA A 421 -11.38 -23.75 32.98
CA ALA A 421 -11.47 -23.91 31.54
C ALA A 421 -12.11 -22.68 30.87
N THR A 422 -13.14 -22.08 31.49
CA THR A 422 -13.77 -20.85 30.94
C THR A 422 -12.84 -19.66 31.02
N VAL A 423 -12.08 -19.46 32.09
CA VAL A 423 -11.08 -18.40 32.22
C VAL A 423 -9.96 -18.57 31.17
N ALA A 424 -9.47 -19.81 31.02
CA ALA A 424 -8.45 -20.12 30.03
C ALA A 424 -8.96 -19.87 28.61
N GLY A 425 -10.17 -20.28 28.28
CA GLY A 425 -10.82 -20.04 26.98
C GLY A 425 -11.02 -18.54 26.69
N LEU A 426 -11.47 -17.77 27.67
CA LEU A 426 -11.61 -16.32 27.56
C LEU A 426 -10.26 -15.65 27.29
N ASN A 427 -9.24 -15.98 28.07
CA ASN A 427 -7.90 -15.42 27.87
C ASN A 427 -7.33 -15.77 26.50
N ALA A 428 -7.54 -17.00 26.03
CA ALA A 428 -7.12 -17.41 24.69
C ALA A 428 -7.85 -16.61 23.59
N ALA A 429 -9.17 -16.41 23.71
CA ALA A 429 -9.97 -15.65 22.77
C ALA A 429 -9.56 -14.16 22.74
N LEU A 430 -9.39 -13.54 23.91
CA LEU A 430 -8.93 -12.14 24.00
C LEU A 430 -7.53 -11.95 23.43
N ASN A 431 -6.60 -12.86 23.70
CA ASN A 431 -5.27 -12.85 23.13
C ASN A 431 -5.31 -13.03 21.60
N ALA A 432 -6.22 -13.83 21.05
CA ALA A 432 -6.41 -13.98 19.62
C ALA A 432 -6.91 -12.67 18.98
N ILE A 433 -7.85 -11.96 19.63
CA ILE A 433 -8.33 -10.64 19.17
C ILE A 433 -7.16 -9.64 19.13
N ILE A 434 -6.35 -9.56 20.18
CA ILE A 434 -5.17 -8.67 20.26
C ILE A 434 -4.16 -8.99 19.16
N LYS A 435 -3.87 -10.27 18.92
CA LYS A 435 -2.93 -10.71 17.86
C LYS A 435 -3.46 -10.45 16.45
N ALA A 436 -4.76 -10.54 16.24
CA ALA A 436 -5.42 -10.32 14.97
C ALA A 436 -5.49 -8.82 14.59
N GLU A 437 -5.41 -7.92 15.59
CA GLU A 437 -5.49 -6.49 15.33
C GLU A 437 -4.18 -5.98 14.73
N LYS A 438 -4.24 -5.60 13.46
CA LYS A 438 -3.12 -5.10 12.67
C LYS A 438 -3.54 -3.93 11.80
N ALA A 439 -2.66 -2.92 11.70
CA ALA A 439 -2.82 -1.83 10.76
C ALA A 439 -2.59 -2.30 9.31
N ASP A 440 -3.24 -1.65 8.35
CA ASP A 440 -2.88 -1.83 6.93
C ASP A 440 -1.67 -0.95 6.59
N VAL A 441 -0.55 -1.59 6.43
CA VAL A 441 0.73 -0.96 6.06
C VAL A 441 1.18 -1.36 4.65
N ARG A 442 0.29 -1.97 3.87
CA ARG A 442 0.58 -2.37 2.50
C ARG A 442 0.80 -1.16 1.61
N GLN A 443 1.81 -1.23 0.77
CA GLN A 443 2.16 -0.23 -0.24
C GLN A 443 3.12 -0.83 -1.26
N GLY A 444 3.19 -0.28 -2.48
CA GLY A 444 4.23 -0.58 -3.44
C GLY A 444 5.60 -0.17 -2.89
N SER A 445 6.52 -1.13 -2.78
CA SER A 445 7.76 -0.98 -2.01
C SER A 445 8.93 -0.44 -2.83
N TYR A 446 8.87 -0.55 -4.17
CA TYR A 446 10.01 -0.28 -5.05
C TYR A 446 9.83 0.95 -5.93
N PHE A 447 8.79 1.74 -5.71
CA PHE A 447 8.68 3.08 -6.31
C PHE A 447 9.85 3.96 -5.87
N PRO A 448 10.27 4.94 -6.69
CA PRO A 448 11.37 5.83 -6.31
C PRO A 448 11.00 6.66 -5.08
N HIS A 449 12.02 7.01 -4.28
CA HIS A 449 11.89 7.99 -3.20
C HIS A 449 11.72 9.40 -3.77
N LYS A 450 12.55 9.77 -4.77
CA LYS A 450 12.53 11.10 -5.37
C LYS A 450 12.57 11.03 -6.90
N ALA A 451 11.88 11.98 -7.50
CA ALA A 451 12.10 12.38 -8.89
C ALA A 451 12.79 13.75 -8.91
N SER A 452 13.92 13.82 -9.60
CA SER A 452 14.71 15.05 -9.76
C SER A 452 14.97 15.32 -11.23
N ALA A 453 15.20 16.57 -11.61
CA ALA A 453 15.53 16.91 -12.98
C ALA A 453 16.60 17.99 -13.10
N ALA A 454 17.41 17.89 -14.16
CA ALA A 454 18.36 18.92 -14.58
C ALA A 454 18.13 19.26 -16.05
N GLY A 455 17.83 20.53 -16.35
CA GLY A 455 17.60 21.02 -17.70
C GLY A 455 18.80 21.85 -18.22
N PHE A 456 19.19 21.61 -19.47
CA PHE A 456 20.31 22.27 -20.12
C PHE A 456 19.84 22.88 -21.46
N THR A 457 20.09 24.19 -21.66
CA THR A 457 19.91 24.85 -22.95
C THR A 457 21.24 24.76 -23.71
N VAL A 458 21.26 23.96 -24.77
CA VAL A 458 22.46 23.60 -25.51
C VAL A 458 22.31 23.85 -27.00
N ASN A 459 23.40 23.79 -27.77
CA ASN A 459 23.31 23.76 -29.22
C ASN A 459 22.72 22.43 -29.70
N PRO A 460 22.03 22.42 -30.86
CA PRO A 460 21.64 21.14 -31.46
C PRO A 460 22.88 20.29 -31.75
N GLY A 461 22.78 18.98 -31.50
CA GLY A 461 23.90 18.07 -31.65
C GLY A 461 23.69 16.77 -30.86
N THR A 462 24.73 15.95 -30.80
CA THR A 462 24.75 14.69 -30.06
C THR A 462 25.54 14.88 -28.78
N TYR A 463 24.96 14.44 -27.67
CA TYR A 463 25.53 14.55 -26.33
C TYR A 463 25.56 13.17 -25.63
N SER A 464 26.54 12.99 -24.76
CA SER A 464 26.46 11.97 -23.73
C SER A 464 26.16 12.61 -22.36
N VAL A 465 25.50 11.87 -21.51
CA VAL A 465 25.07 12.31 -20.17
C VAL A 465 25.61 11.32 -19.15
N LYS A 466 26.30 11.85 -18.14
CA LYS A 466 26.70 11.13 -16.95
C LYS A 466 25.81 11.58 -15.78
N VAL A 467 25.13 10.62 -15.14
CA VAL A 467 24.26 10.83 -13.97
C VAL A 467 24.91 10.15 -12.76
N GLU A 468 25.25 10.92 -11.75
CA GLU A 468 25.88 10.45 -10.52
C GLU A 468 24.89 10.63 -9.36
N TYR A 469 24.55 9.52 -8.70
CA TYR A 469 23.72 9.48 -7.51
C TYR A 469 24.62 9.59 -6.29
N LEU A 470 24.40 10.60 -5.46
CA LEU A 470 25.31 10.99 -4.38
C LEU A 470 24.65 10.79 -3.02
N SER A 471 25.44 10.31 -2.05
CA SER A 471 25.10 10.27 -0.63
C SER A 471 25.12 11.67 0.00
N LYS A 472 24.75 11.74 1.27
CA LYS A 472 24.70 13.01 2.02
C LYS A 472 26.08 13.68 2.17
N ASP A 473 27.13 12.88 2.21
CA ASP A 473 28.52 13.36 2.29
C ASP A 473 29.14 13.68 0.91
N GLY A 474 28.36 13.49 -0.18
CA GLY A 474 28.79 13.73 -1.55
C GLY A 474 29.51 12.56 -2.22
N SER A 475 29.65 11.42 -1.56
CA SER A 475 30.21 10.20 -2.15
C SER A 475 29.32 9.66 -3.25
N VAL A 476 29.90 9.13 -4.32
CA VAL A 476 29.17 8.54 -5.44
C VAL A 476 28.69 7.14 -5.05
N ILE A 477 27.37 6.95 -5.01
CA ILE A 477 26.69 5.66 -4.77
C ILE A 477 26.61 4.84 -6.07
N GLU A 478 26.22 5.51 -7.17
CA GLU A 478 26.08 4.89 -8.49
C GLU A 478 26.27 5.91 -9.59
N THR A 479 26.83 5.48 -10.70
CA THR A 479 26.97 6.26 -11.94
C THR A 479 26.26 5.56 -13.08
N LYS A 480 25.44 6.30 -13.82
CA LYS A 480 24.81 5.86 -15.08
C LYS A 480 25.28 6.77 -16.21
N GLU A 481 25.62 6.17 -17.33
CA GLU A 481 26.04 6.88 -18.55
C GLU A 481 25.13 6.52 -19.70
N GLN A 482 24.75 7.54 -20.47
CA GLN A 482 23.95 7.37 -21.68
C GLN A 482 24.61 8.20 -22.81
N GLY A 483 24.86 7.57 -23.92
CA GLY A 483 25.45 8.18 -25.09
C GLY A 483 24.46 8.42 -26.23
N ASP A 484 24.93 9.09 -27.27
CA ASP A 484 24.22 9.29 -28.53
C ASP A 484 22.85 9.96 -28.43
N ILE A 485 22.70 10.89 -27.46
CA ILE A 485 21.47 11.64 -27.26
C ILE A 485 21.40 12.78 -28.27
N SER A 486 20.48 12.67 -29.23
CA SER A 486 20.24 13.71 -30.23
C SER A 486 19.38 14.83 -29.64
N VAL A 487 19.92 16.05 -29.63
CA VAL A 487 19.20 17.26 -29.23
C VAL A 487 18.94 18.10 -30.48
N VAL A 488 17.68 18.40 -30.73
CA VAL A 488 17.22 19.21 -31.88
C VAL A 488 16.80 20.60 -31.44
N ALA A 489 16.89 21.58 -32.36
CA ALA A 489 16.49 22.95 -32.08
C ALA A 489 14.97 23.06 -31.79
N GLY A 490 14.61 23.95 -30.85
CA GLY A 490 13.23 24.33 -30.58
C GLY A 490 12.39 23.31 -29.84
N LYS A 491 12.99 22.18 -29.42
CA LYS A 491 12.23 21.11 -28.68
C LYS A 491 12.97 20.63 -27.46
N PRO A 492 12.25 20.26 -26.41
CA PRO A 492 12.82 19.52 -25.28
C PRO A 492 13.11 18.07 -25.68
N THR A 493 14.29 17.60 -25.35
CA THR A 493 14.68 16.18 -25.34
C THR A 493 14.70 15.71 -23.88
N VAL A 494 14.11 14.56 -23.59
CA VAL A 494 14.03 14.03 -22.22
C VAL A 494 14.82 12.73 -22.15
N VAL A 495 15.72 12.65 -21.21
CA VAL A 495 16.53 11.46 -20.87
C VAL A 495 16.15 11.00 -19.46
N VAL A 496 16.02 9.70 -19.28
CA VAL A 496 15.64 9.10 -17.99
C VAL A 496 16.79 8.28 -17.43
N SER A 497 17.06 8.43 -16.16
CA SER A 497 17.99 7.60 -15.39
C SER A 497 17.34 7.15 -14.08
N SER A 498 17.61 5.92 -13.64
CA SER A 498 17.01 5.36 -12.41
C SER A 498 18.03 4.60 -11.60
N CYS A 499 17.98 4.78 -10.28
CA CYS A 499 18.80 4.05 -9.29
C CYS A 499 17.92 3.66 -8.11
N GLY A 500 17.76 2.36 -7.86
CA GLY A 500 16.91 1.81 -6.80
C GLY A 500 17.60 1.61 -5.45
N LYS A 501 18.83 2.15 -5.22
CA LYS A 501 19.62 1.97 -3.99
C LYS A 501 19.21 2.90 -2.88
#